data_d18df4773093075ce221711a27b413a5
#
_entry.id   d18df4773093075ce221711a27b413a5
#
_cell.length_a   1.000
_cell.length_b   1.000
_cell.length_c   1.000
_cell.angle_alpha   90.00
_cell.angle_beta   90.00
_cell.angle_gamma   90.00
#
_symmetry.space_group_name_H-M   'P 1'
#
loop_
_entity.id
_entity.type
_entity.pdbx_description
1 polymer ?
#
loop_
_entity_poly.entity_id
_entity_poly.type
_entity_poly.pdbx_seq_one_letter_code
_entity_poly.pdbx_strand_id
1 'polypeptide(L)'
;MKKIKLLLWSVVVATLSACSSSSPEALEGSWQLTHIDGKPAATGIVLQLNLKDKKVNGNDGCNTFMGMIEKATDKELILSDLATSLMLCENMEQPDLFHAEIQKVKAYRVTQKQLVLLDAQGQELLTFKKE
;
A
#
# COMPACT_ATOMS: atom_id res chain seq x y z
N MET A 1 57.33 -17.23 36.31
CA MET A 1 56.55 -16.15 35.72
C MET A 1 55.81 -16.70 34.52
N LYS A 2 54.54 -17.02 34.70
CA LYS A 2 53.69 -17.52 33.60
C LYS A 2 52.99 -16.35 32.93
N LYS A 3 53.29 -16.10 31.65
CA LYS A 3 52.64 -15.11 30.85
C LYS A 3 51.27 -15.61 30.39
N ILE A 4 50.20 -15.02 30.92
CA ILE A 4 48.83 -15.27 30.50
C ILE A 4 48.61 -14.45 29.24
N LYS A 5 48.45 -15.16 28.07
CA LYS A 5 47.98 -14.53 26.84
C LYS A 5 46.46 -14.43 26.90
N LEU A 6 45.97 -13.23 27.07
CA LEU A 6 44.55 -12.94 26.84
C LEU A 6 44.27 -12.97 25.33
N LEU A 7 43.53 -13.96 24.89
CA LEU A 7 42.94 -14.03 23.57
C LEU A 7 41.65 -13.17 23.60
N LEU A 8 41.75 -12.00 23.02
CA LEU A 8 40.59 -11.15 22.71
C LEU A 8 39.81 -11.80 21.56
N TRP A 9 38.72 -12.46 21.91
CA TRP A 9 37.76 -12.94 20.92
C TRP A 9 36.86 -11.78 20.50
N SER A 10 37.18 -11.17 19.35
CA SER A 10 36.31 -10.17 18.71
C SER A 10 35.06 -10.86 18.19
N VAL A 11 33.94 -10.66 18.90
CA VAL A 11 32.61 -11.02 18.40
C VAL A 11 32.21 -9.98 17.36
N VAL A 12 32.35 -10.32 16.10
CA VAL A 12 31.78 -9.54 15.00
C VAL A 12 30.28 -9.80 14.99
N VAL A 13 29.51 -8.88 15.54
CA VAL A 13 28.04 -8.86 15.41
C VAL A 13 27.74 -8.36 14.00
N ALA A 14 27.48 -9.27 13.09
CA ALA A 14 26.94 -8.95 11.78
C ALA A 14 25.48 -8.51 11.95
N THR A 15 25.24 -7.20 11.96
CA THR A 15 23.88 -6.67 11.86
C THR A 15 23.37 -6.93 10.45
N LEU A 16 22.51 -7.93 10.31
CA LEU A 16 21.70 -8.13 9.11
C LEU A 16 20.71 -6.98 8.99
N SER A 17 21.12 -5.93 8.29
CA SER A 17 20.19 -4.91 7.83
C SER A 17 19.29 -5.56 6.80
N ALA A 18 18.09 -5.97 7.20
CA ALA A 18 17.04 -6.36 6.28
C ALA A 18 16.60 -5.11 5.49
N CYS A 19 17.22 -4.87 4.33
CA CYS A 19 16.73 -3.91 3.36
C CYS A 19 15.43 -4.49 2.78
N SER A 20 14.27 -4.05 3.30
CA SER A 20 13.01 -4.19 2.60
C SER A 20 13.01 -3.16 1.46
N SER A 21 13.59 -3.51 0.30
CA SER A 21 13.40 -2.75 -0.92
C SER A 21 11.98 -3.03 -1.40
N SER A 22 11.07 -2.09 -1.18
CA SER A 22 9.79 -2.08 -1.87
C SER A 22 10.08 -1.74 -3.34
N SER A 23 9.97 -2.74 -4.22
CA SER A 23 9.98 -2.47 -5.65
C SER A 23 8.55 -2.20 -6.10
N PRO A 24 8.32 -1.36 -7.12
CA PRO A 24 6.98 -1.09 -7.62
C PRO A 24 6.25 -2.36 -8.09
N GLU A 25 6.96 -3.40 -8.51
CA GLU A 25 6.38 -4.69 -8.89
C GLU A 25 5.60 -5.35 -7.74
N ALA A 26 5.94 -5.06 -6.50
CA ALA A 26 5.22 -5.57 -5.33
C ALA A 26 3.79 -5.00 -5.20
N LEU A 27 3.49 -3.89 -5.89
CA LEU A 27 2.14 -3.33 -5.98
C LEU A 27 1.21 -4.16 -6.87
N GLU A 28 1.74 -4.93 -7.81
CA GLU A 28 0.96 -5.68 -8.80
C GLU A 28 -0.06 -6.60 -8.13
N GLY A 29 -1.30 -6.58 -8.61
CA GLY A 29 -2.35 -7.53 -8.24
C GLY A 29 -3.54 -6.94 -7.53
N SER A 30 -4.26 -7.78 -6.81
CA SER A 30 -5.53 -7.47 -6.16
C SER A 30 -5.36 -7.31 -4.66
N TRP A 31 -5.98 -6.26 -4.12
CA TRP A 31 -5.83 -5.82 -2.74
C TRP A 31 -7.20 -5.54 -2.12
N GLN A 32 -7.50 -6.20 -1.01
CA GLN A 32 -8.74 -5.97 -0.27
C GLN A 32 -8.53 -4.93 0.82
N LEU A 33 -9.37 -3.89 0.83
CA LEU A 33 -9.34 -2.84 1.85
C LEU A 33 -9.64 -3.41 3.24
N THR A 34 -8.84 -3.00 4.22
CA THR A 34 -9.03 -3.37 5.63
C THR A 34 -9.27 -2.17 6.54
N HIS A 35 -8.65 -1.02 6.22
CA HIS A 35 -8.77 0.20 7.03
C HIS A 35 -8.82 1.45 6.16
N ILE A 36 -9.60 2.45 6.60
CA ILE A 36 -9.61 3.83 6.12
C ILE A 36 -9.25 4.73 7.29
N ASP A 37 -8.23 5.56 7.15
CA ASP A 37 -7.72 6.46 8.22
C ASP A 37 -7.48 5.74 9.55
N GLY A 38 -6.95 4.52 9.49
CA GLY A 38 -6.66 3.70 10.66
C GLY A 38 -7.88 3.03 11.30
N LYS A 39 -9.09 3.24 10.79
CA LYS A 39 -10.32 2.61 11.27
C LYS A 39 -10.70 1.42 10.40
N PRO A 40 -11.21 0.32 10.98
CA PRO A 40 -11.68 -0.82 10.19
C PRO A 40 -12.71 -0.41 9.14
N ALA A 41 -12.50 -0.87 7.90
CA ALA A 41 -13.40 -0.62 6.78
C ALA A 41 -14.39 -1.76 6.59
N ALA A 42 -15.49 -1.47 5.89
CA ALA A 42 -16.42 -2.50 5.43
C ALA A 42 -15.74 -3.46 4.44
N THR A 43 -16.23 -4.68 4.38
CA THR A 43 -15.77 -5.68 3.40
C THR A 43 -16.27 -5.36 1.98
N GLY A 44 -15.55 -5.84 0.98
CA GLY A 44 -15.98 -5.76 -0.42
C GLY A 44 -15.37 -4.60 -1.22
N ILE A 45 -14.52 -3.78 -0.61
CA ILE A 45 -13.75 -2.77 -1.35
C ILE A 45 -12.44 -3.39 -1.81
N VAL A 46 -12.24 -3.44 -3.12
CA VAL A 46 -11.09 -4.10 -3.77
C VAL A 46 -10.41 -3.14 -4.73
N LEU A 47 -9.10 -3.06 -4.63
CA LEU A 47 -8.22 -2.28 -5.51
C LEU A 47 -7.37 -3.26 -6.32
N GLN A 48 -7.37 -3.10 -7.65
CA GLN A 48 -6.50 -3.83 -8.55
C GLN A 48 -5.51 -2.87 -9.21
N LEU A 49 -4.24 -3.22 -9.11
CA LEU A 49 -3.14 -2.48 -9.74
C LEU A 49 -2.49 -3.35 -10.80
N ASN A 50 -2.45 -2.84 -12.03
CA ASN A 50 -1.76 -3.45 -13.16
C ASN A 50 -0.67 -2.50 -13.64
N LEU A 51 0.56 -2.75 -13.23
CA LEU A 51 1.69 -1.87 -13.53
C LEU A 51 2.11 -1.96 -14.99
N LYS A 52 1.98 -3.13 -15.61
CA LYS A 52 2.32 -3.33 -17.02
C LYS A 52 1.47 -2.47 -17.94
N ASP A 53 0.16 -2.46 -17.68
CA ASP A 53 -0.81 -1.69 -18.47
C ASP A 53 -1.04 -0.28 -17.89
N LYS A 54 -0.39 0.05 -16.79
CA LYS A 54 -0.57 1.32 -16.04
C LYS A 54 -2.03 1.59 -15.69
N LYS A 55 -2.74 0.58 -15.26
CA LYS A 55 -4.17 0.66 -14.92
C LYS A 55 -4.42 0.43 -13.45
N VAL A 56 -5.35 1.18 -12.93
CA VAL A 56 -5.97 0.96 -11.62
C VAL A 56 -7.46 0.78 -11.82
N ASN A 57 -8.04 -0.21 -11.18
CA ASN A 57 -9.48 -0.46 -11.18
C ASN A 57 -9.90 -1.18 -9.91
N GLY A 58 -11.19 -1.35 -9.74
CA GLY A 58 -11.72 -2.11 -8.60
C GLY A 58 -13.19 -1.87 -8.35
N ASN A 59 -13.58 -2.16 -7.12
CA ASN A 59 -14.94 -1.96 -6.61
C ASN A 59 -14.88 -1.27 -5.26
N ASP A 60 -15.71 -0.26 -5.06
CA ASP A 60 -15.74 0.54 -3.82
C ASP A 60 -16.77 0.05 -2.78
N GLY A 61 -17.33 -1.13 -3.03
CA GLY A 61 -18.42 -1.68 -2.21
C GLY A 61 -19.82 -1.41 -2.78
N CYS A 62 -19.93 -0.50 -3.76
CA CYS A 62 -21.15 -0.16 -4.49
C CYS A 62 -20.89 -0.09 -6.00
N ASN A 63 -19.93 0.73 -6.39
CA ASN A 63 -19.59 1.01 -7.78
C ASN A 63 -18.26 0.39 -8.19
N THR A 64 -18.10 0.15 -9.49
CA THR A 64 -16.79 -0.10 -10.09
C THR A 64 -16.10 1.22 -10.40
N PHE A 65 -14.78 1.23 -10.29
CA PHE A 65 -13.97 2.39 -10.65
C PHE A 65 -12.79 1.96 -11.53
N MET A 66 -12.27 2.91 -12.28
CA MET A 66 -11.11 2.72 -13.13
C MET A 66 -10.33 4.04 -13.29
N GLY A 67 -9.04 3.92 -13.53
CA GLY A 67 -8.15 5.02 -13.82
C GLY A 67 -6.79 4.54 -14.29
N MET A 68 -5.81 5.45 -14.25
CA MET A 68 -4.44 5.18 -14.69
C MET A 68 -3.46 5.32 -13.53
N ILE A 69 -2.40 4.54 -13.58
CA ILE A 69 -1.22 4.75 -12.76
C ILE A 69 -0.33 5.74 -13.52
N GLU A 70 -0.27 6.97 -13.06
CA GLU A 70 0.54 8.03 -13.69
C GLU A 70 2.01 7.89 -13.34
N LYS A 71 2.30 7.45 -12.11
CA LYS A 71 3.66 7.24 -11.61
C LYS A 71 3.67 6.12 -10.57
N ALA A 72 4.63 5.22 -10.69
CA ALA A 72 4.95 4.24 -9.68
C ALA A 72 6.47 4.09 -9.58
N THR A 73 7.04 4.44 -8.43
CA THR A 73 8.44 4.24 -8.10
C THR A 73 8.55 3.33 -6.87
N ASP A 74 9.72 3.20 -6.28
CA ASP A 74 9.91 2.45 -5.03
C ASP A 74 9.21 3.06 -3.80
N LYS A 75 8.75 4.32 -3.90
CA LYS A 75 8.10 5.04 -2.79
C LYS A 75 6.83 5.79 -3.21
N GLU A 76 6.76 6.25 -4.44
CA GLU A 76 5.68 7.09 -4.95
C GLU A 76 4.65 6.28 -5.73
N LEU A 77 3.40 6.59 -5.51
CA LEU A 77 2.28 6.10 -6.32
C LEU A 77 1.35 7.28 -6.61
N ILE A 78 1.25 7.65 -7.88
CA ILE A 78 0.35 8.71 -8.33
C ILE A 78 -0.70 8.08 -9.25
N LEU A 79 -1.95 8.29 -8.89
CA LEU A 79 -3.10 7.82 -9.67
C LEU A 79 -3.77 9.00 -10.34
N SER A 80 -4.34 8.77 -11.52
CA SER A 80 -5.25 9.73 -12.16
C SER A 80 -6.55 9.85 -11.37
N ASP A 81 -7.38 10.81 -11.73
CA ASP A 81 -8.77 10.81 -11.29
C ASP A 81 -9.45 9.49 -11.70
N LEU A 82 -10.26 8.96 -10.78
CA LEU A 82 -10.96 7.71 -11.00
C LEU A 82 -12.34 7.96 -11.59
N ALA A 83 -12.63 7.31 -12.71
CA ALA A 83 -13.99 7.23 -13.24
C ALA A 83 -14.75 6.13 -12.51
N THR A 84 -15.99 6.41 -12.12
CA THR A 84 -16.84 5.48 -11.38
C THR A 84 -18.18 5.28 -12.07
N SER A 85 -18.79 4.09 -11.93
CA SER A 85 -20.21 3.93 -12.21
C SER A 85 -21.04 4.71 -11.18
N LEU A 86 -22.31 4.97 -11.49
CA LEU A 86 -23.17 5.86 -10.71
C LEU A 86 -24.39 5.12 -10.12
N MET A 87 -24.15 3.99 -9.49
CA MET A 87 -25.19 3.30 -8.72
C MET A 87 -25.33 3.94 -7.32
N LEU A 88 -26.55 3.96 -6.79
CA LEU A 88 -26.82 4.36 -5.43
C LEU A 88 -27.12 3.10 -4.60
N CYS A 89 -26.31 2.87 -3.58
CA CYS A 89 -26.50 1.79 -2.61
C CYS A 89 -27.07 2.35 -1.32
N GLU A 90 -27.57 1.49 -0.44
CA GLU A 90 -28.18 1.91 0.83
C GLU A 90 -27.19 2.68 1.73
N ASN A 91 -25.91 2.29 1.69
CA ASN A 91 -24.86 2.94 2.46
C ASN A 91 -23.73 3.39 1.54
N MET A 92 -23.61 4.69 1.35
CA MET A 92 -22.57 5.32 0.54
C MET A 92 -21.40 5.86 1.39
N GLU A 93 -21.45 5.75 2.71
CA GLU A 93 -20.41 6.31 3.59
C GLU A 93 -19.02 5.75 3.28
N GLN A 94 -18.89 4.41 3.20
CA GLN A 94 -17.60 3.77 2.94
C GLN A 94 -17.08 4.03 1.50
N PRO A 95 -17.91 3.91 0.45
CA PRO A 95 -17.51 4.31 -0.90
C PRO A 95 -17.03 5.76 -0.98
N ASP A 96 -17.75 6.69 -0.39
CA ASP A 96 -17.41 8.12 -0.41
C ASP A 96 -16.10 8.40 0.33
N LEU A 97 -15.90 7.78 1.50
CA LEU A 97 -14.63 7.88 2.24
C LEU A 97 -13.46 7.29 1.45
N PHE A 98 -13.66 6.13 0.85
CA PHE A 98 -12.62 5.51 0.02
C PHE A 98 -12.20 6.43 -1.13
N HIS A 99 -13.15 7.02 -1.86
CA HIS A 99 -12.85 7.93 -2.96
C HIS A 99 -12.21 9.23 -2.49
N ALA A 100 -12.61 9.76 -1.34
CA ALA A 100 -11.98 10.95 -0.76
C ALA A 100 -10.52 10.70 -0.41
N GLU A 101 -10.20 9.53 0.14
CA GLU A 101 -8.84 9.21 0.57
C GLU A 101 -7.93 8.77 -0.59
N ILE A 102 -8.42 8.00 -1.55
CA ILE A 102 -7.58 7.51 -2.65
C ILE A 102 -7.07 8.65 -3.54
N GLN A 103 -7.81 9.75 -3.64
CA GLN A 103 -7.38 10.94 -4.40
C GLN A 103 -6.17 11.66 -3.78
N LYS A 104 -5.94 11.49 -2.49
CA LYS A 104 -4.83 12.11 -1.75
C LYS A 104 -3.53 11.32 -1.85
N VAL A 105 -3.55 10.11 -2.40
CA VAL A 105 -2.42 9.20 -2.43
C VAL A 105 -1.27 9.79 -3.23
N LYS A 106 -0.07 9.79 -2.62
CA LYS A 106 1.19 10.22 -3.23
C LYS A 106 2.33 9.22 -3.02
N ALA A 107 2.21 8.37 -2.02
CA ALA A 107 3.25 7.41 -1.64
C ALA A 107 2.62 6.11 -1.14
N TYR A 108 3.46 5.10 -0.93
CA TYR A 108 3.02 3.82 -0.41
C TYR A 108 4.11 3.09 0.38
N ARG A 109 3.68 2.13 1.16
CA ARG A 109 4.52 1.05 1.69
C ARG A 109 3.86 -0.28 1.33
N VAL A 110 4.63 -1.23 0.90
CA VAL A 110 4.12 -2.55 0.51
C VAL A 110 5.01 -3.67 1.07
N THR A 111 4.36 -4.72 1.52
CA THR A 111 4.95 -6.01 1.83
C THR A 111 4.29 -7.08 0.95
N GLN A 112 4.68 -8.33 1.09
CA GLN A 112 4.02 -9.44 0.37
C GLN A 112 2.54 -9.59 0.72
N LYS A 113 2.10 -9.10 1.89
CA LYS A 113 0.74 -9.33 2.43
C LYS A 113 -0.05 -8.05 2.64
N GLN A 114 0.60 -6.90 2.69
CA GLN A 114 -0.04 -5.64 3.06
C GLN A 114 0.41 -4.50 2.16
N LEU A 115 -0.54 -3.64 1.80
CA LEU A 115 -0.31 -2.38 1.10
C LEU A 115 -0.88 -1.25 1.95
N VAL A 116 -0.07 -0.22 2.20
CA VAL A 116 -0.51 1.02 2.85
C VAL A 116 -0.30 2.17 1.89
N LEU A 117 -1.38 2.88 1.57
CA LEU A 117 -1.35 4.08 0.74
C LEU A 117 -1.26 5.32 1.63
N LEU A 118 -0.38 6.24 1.27
CA LEU A 118 0.02 7.39 2.06
C LEU A 118 -0.23 8.70 1.30
N ASP A 119 -0.48 9.78 2.05
CA ASP A 119 -0.48 11.13 1.48
C ASP A 119 0.94 11.70 1.33
N ALA A 120 1.04 12.95 0.88
CA ALA A 120 2.31 13.65 0.69
C ALA A 120 3.07 13.89 2.00
N GLN A 121 2.41 13.86 3.16
CA GLN A 121 2.99 14.01 4.50
C GLN A 121 3.34 12.67 5.16
N GLY A 122 3.07 11.55 4.47
CA GLY A 122 3.32 10.21 4.98
C GLY A 122 2.23 9.70 5.93
N GLN A 123 1.07 10.34 5.98
CA GLN A 123 -0.08 9.84 6.74
C GLN A 123 -0.70 8.63 6.05
N GLU A 124 -1.09 7.64 6.82
CA GLU A 124 -1.76 6.45 6.32
C GLU A 124 -3.22 6.78 5.98
N LEU A 125 -3.59 6.61 4.72
CA LEU A 125 -4.92 6.85 4.21
C LEU A 125 -5.74 5.56 4.11
N LEU A 126 -5.19 4.57 3.43
CA LEU A 126 -5.86 3.31 3.11
C LEU A 126 -4.90 2.15 3.37
N THR A 127 -5.39 1.12 4.03
CA THR A 127 -4.63 -0.12 4.29
C THR A 127 -5.36 -1.30 3.68
N PHE A 128 -4.60 -2.13 2.98
CA PHE A 128 -5.10 -3.30 2.27
C PHE A 128 -4.33 -4.56 2.66
N LYS A 129 -4.97 -5.70 2.48
CA LYS A 129 -4.33 -7.02 2.49
C LYS A 129 -4.32 -7.59 1.07
N LYS A 130 -3.32 -8.39 0.76
CA LYS A 130 -3.25 -9.14 -0.51
C LYS A 130 -4.40 -10.14 -0.59
N GLU A 131 -5.07 -10.22 -1.74
CA GLU A 131 -6.00 -11.29 -2.05
C GLU A 131 -5.29 -12.57 -2.50
#